data_0cfcd51ab9067efd29288142427d6b84
#
_entry.id   0cfcd51ab9067efd29288142427d6b84
#
_cell.length_a   1.000
_cell.length_b   1.000
_cell.length_c   1.000
_cell.angle_alpha   90.00
_cell.angle_beta   90.00
_cell.angle_gamma   90.00
#
_symmetry.space_group_name_H-M   'P 1'
#
loop_
_entity.id
_entity.type
_entity.pdbx_description
1 polymer ?
#
loop_
_entity_poly.entity_id
_entity_poly.type
_entity_poly.pdbx_seq_one_letter_code
_entity_poly.pdbx_strand_id
1 'polypeptide(L)'
;MSEPGTSRSGALRVVAIADADSFVKWSASLLGSVPGIRPHLLLVQTPLAASVDQQRTALAGTGMLSDDVTRIGFTQAAAWLEGQRPDVVLLAGRGPFVRLMGRLVDTLSHRPVVVAGLPGMAIPAQRGALEYRRHADLLVVHSHREERAFAELGHRIGVQVPTA
;
A
#
# COMPACT_ATOMS: atom_id res chain seq x y z
N MET A 1 -6.57 38.76 -10.14
CA MET A 1 -5.37 38.14 -10.78
C MET A 1 -5.10 36.85 -10.04
N SER A 2 -5.67 35.77 -10.57
CA SER A 2 -5.55 34.42 -9.95
C SER A 2 -4.28 33.79 -10.47
N GLU A 3 -3.37 33.46 -9.58
CA GLU A 3 -2.16 32.69 -9.93
C GLU A 3 -2.56 31.29 -10.44
N PRO A 4 -2.02 30.85 -11.57
CA PRO A 4 -2.24 29.47 -12.02
C PRO A 4 -1.46 28.54 -11.12
N GLY A 5 -2.19 27.62 -10.45
CA GLY A 5 -1.61 26.57 -9.63
C GLY A 5 -0.53 25.81 -10.38
N THR A 6 0.63 25.72 -9.76
CA THR A 6 1.82 25.02 -10.25
C THR A 6 1.46 23.54 -10.49
N SER A 7 1.17 23.21 -11.73
CA SER A 7 1.05 21.83 -12.18
C SER A 7 2.39 21.13 -11.88
N ARG A 8 2.43 20.21 -10.91
CA ARG A 8 3.55 19.31 -10.70
C ARG A 8 3.68 18.41 -11.92
N SER A 9 4.45 18.86 -12.90
CA SER A 9 4.84 18.11 -14.09
C SER A 9 5.86 17.02 -13.71
N GLY A 10 5.42 16.00 -12.97
CA GLY A 10 6.24 14.86 -12.60
C GLY A 10 5.39 13.63 -12.31
N ALA A 11 5.88 12.44 -12.72
CA ALA A 11 5.24 11.18 -12.38
C ALA A 11 5.09 11.04 -10.85
N LEU A 12 3.92 10.58 -10.38
CA LEU A 12 3.64 10.34 -8.97
C LEU A 12 4.62 9.31 -8.39
N ARG A 13 5.20 9.63 -7.25
CA ARG A 13 6.05 8.70 -6.50
C ARG A 13 5.17 7.79 -5.65
N VAL A 14 5.11 6.52 -6.00
CA VAL A 14 4.28 5.52 -5.33
C VAL A 14 5.17 4.50 -4.65
N VAL A 15 5.05 4.38 -3.33
CA VAL A 15 5.78 3.40 -2.53
C VAL A 15 4.82 2.32 -2.04
N ALA A 16 5.03 1.08 -2.46
CA ALA A 16 4.36 -0.05 -1.82
C ALA A 16 5.16 -0.52 -0.62
N ILE A 17 4.49 -0.78 0.49
CA ILE A 17 5.09 -1.32 1.71
C ILE A 17 4.54 -2.72 1.93
N ALA A 18 5.42 -3.72 1.92
CA ALA A 18 5.05 -5.12 2.06
C ALA A 18 5.97 -5.86 3.04
N ASP A 19 5.50 -6.98 3.59
CA ASP A 19 6.26 -7.82 4.53
C ASP A 19 6.40 -9.28 4.09
N ALA A 20 5.45 -9.83 3.35
CA ALA A 20 5.40 -11.24 3.01
C ALA A 20 5.27 -11.47 1.50
N ASP A 21 5.69 -12.65 1.04
CA ASP A 21 5.84 -13.04 -0.36
C ASP A 21 4.60 -12.75 -1.24
N SER A 22 3.41 -13.19 -0.82
CA SER A 22 2.18 -12.97 -1.58
C SER A 22 1.83 -11.49 -1.75
N PHE A 23 2.13 -10.67 -0.74
CA PHE A 23 1.91 -9.22 -0.77
C PHE A 23 2.97 -8.51 -1.60
N VAL A 24 4.22 -9.00 -1.59
CA VAL A 24 5.30 -8.53 -2.48
C VAL A 24 4.89 -8.72 -3.94
N LYS A 25 4.50 -9.94 -4.30
CA LYS A 25 4.05 -10.26 -5.66
C LYS A 25 2.85 -9.42 -6.09
N TRP A 26 1.84 -9.33 -5.25
CA TRP A 26 0.62 -8.57 -5.54
C TRP A 26 0.93 -7.07 -5.75
N SER A 27 1.66 -6.46 -4.83
CA SER A 27 1.98 -5.04 -4.90
C SER A 27 2.93 -4.71 -6.07
N ALA A 28 3.92 -5.55 -6.33
CA ALA A 28 4.83 -5.37 -7.46
C ALA A 28 4.09 -5.48 -8.80
N SER A 29 3.16 -6.45 -8.94
CA SER A 29 2.34 -6.59 -10.13
C SER A 29 1.43 -5.38 -10.34
N LEU A 30 0.82 -4.87 -9.27
CA LEU A 30 -0.02 -3.68 -9.34
C LEU A 30 0.79 -2.45 -9.75
N LEU A 31 1.92 -2.18 -9.09
CA LEU A 31 2.79 -1.05 -9.41
C LEU A 31 3.32 -1.12 -10.84
N GLY A 32 3.72 -2.30 -11.29
CA GLY A 32 4.24 -2.50 -12.65
C GLY A 32 3.17 -2.33 -13.74
N SER A 33 1.88 -2.42 -13.39
CA SER A 33 0.77 -2.27 -14.33
C SER A 33 0.26 -0.83 -14.47
N VAL A 34 0.63 0.07 -13.56
CA VAL A 34 0.14 1.45 -13.57
C VAL A 34 1.12 2.35 -14.33
N PRO A 35 0.72 2.93 -15.47
CA PRO A 35 1.59 3.82 -16.21
C PRO A 35 1.71 5.19 -15.54
N GLY A 36 2.81 5.90 -15.82
CA GLY A 36 2.99 7.29 -15.39
C GLY A 36 3.32 7.49 -13.92
N ILE A 37 3.69 6.44 -13.20
CA ILE A 37 4.17 6.51 -11.82
C ILE A 37 5.67 6.22 -11.72
N ARG A 38 6.29 6.61 -10.62
CA ARG A 38 7.61 6.15 -10.18
C ARG A 38 7.41 5.14 -9.06
N PRO A 39 7.42 3.85 -9.38
CA PRO A 39 7.16 2.81 -8.39
C PRO A 39 8.38 2.57 -7.51
N HIS A 40 8.17 2.27 -6.24
CA HIS A 40 9.19 1.74 -5.34
C HIS A 40 8.56 0.73 -4.39
N LEU A 41 9.28 -0.33 -4.06
CA LEU A 41 8.84 -1.37 -3.14
C LEU A 41 9.71 -1.34 -1.88
N LEU A 42 9.10 -1.01 -0.76
CA LEU A 42 9.71 -1.04 0.55
C LEU A 42 9.35 -2.35 1.25
N LEU A 43 10.33 -3.23 1.43
CA LEU A 43 10.17 -4.47 2.19
C LEU A 43 10.57 -4.24 3.63
N VAL A 44 9.60 -4.31 4.52
CA VAL A 44 9.85 -4.19 5.95
C VAL A 44 10.12 -5.58 6.54
N GLN A 45 11.30 -5.72 7.14
CA GLN A 45 11.70 -6.98 7.76
C GLN A 45 10.88 -7.27 9.00
N THR A 46 10.13 -8.34 8.94
CA THR A 46 9.39 -8.95 10.04
C THR A 46 9.81 -10.42 10.16
N PRO A 47 9.43 -11.17 11.20
CA PRO A 47 9.66 -12.60 11.28
C PRO A 47 9.06 -13.40 10.10
N LEU A 48 8.13 -12.78 9.35
CA LEU A 48 7.43 -13.36 8.20
C LEU A 48 7.92 -12.79 6.86
N ALA A 49 8.98 -11.97 6.89
CA ALA A 49 9.49 -11.32 5.68
C ALA A 49 9.97 -12.34 4.65
N ALA A 50 9.65 -12.08 3.39
CA ALA A 50 10.15 -12.89 2.27
C ALA A 50 11.67 -12.94 2.25
N SER A 51 12.24 -14.10 1.96
CA SER A 51 13.68 -14.24 1.72
C SER A 51 14.08 -13.52 0.43
N VAL A 52 15.39 -13.32 0.22
CA VAL A 52 15.90 -12.70 -1.01
C VAL A 52 15.50 -13.50 -2.26
N ASP A 53 15.51 -14.82 -2.19
CA ASP A 53 15.12 -15.67 -3.31
C ASP A 53 13.61 -15.63 -3.58
N GLN A 54 12.79 -15.63 -2.52
CA GLN A 54 11.34 -15.40 -2.63
C GLN A 54 11.02 -14.04 -3.23
N GLN A 55 11.73 -13.00 -2.80
CA GLN A 55 11.60 -11.66 -3.37
C GLN A 55 11.92 -11.67 -4.87
N ARG A 56 13.05 -12.26 -5.26
CA ARG A 56 13.44 -12.36 -6.68
C ARG A 56 12.36 -13.08 -7.50
N THR A 57 11.84 -14.18 -7.00
CA THR A 57 10.76 -14.93 -7.64
C THR A 57 9.48 -14.12 -7.72
N ALA A 58 9.12 -13.39 -6.67
CA ALA A 58 7.91 -12.57 -6.63
C ALA A 58 7.96 -11.37 -7.61
N LEU A 59 9.16 -10.82 -7.85
CA LEU A 59 9.37 -9.71 -8.79
C LEU A 59 9.43 -10.16 -10.25
N ALA A 60 9.64 -11.43 -10.51
CA ALA A 60 9.75 -11.95 -11.87
C ALA A 60 8.46 -11.66 -12.68
N GLY A 61 8.62 -11.03 -13.84
CA GLY A 61 7.50 -10.68 -14.73
C GLY A 61 6.65 -9.49 -14.30
N THR A 62 7.00 -8.78 -13.22
CA THR A 62 6.24 -7.60 -12.76
C THR A 62 6.68 -6.27 -13.38
N GLY A 63 7.82 -6.25 -14.08
CA GLY A 63 8.43 -5.02 -14.60
C GLY A 63 9.20 -4.20 -13.55
N MET A 64 9.20 -4.60 -12.29
CA MET A 64 9.99 -3.96 -11.22
C MET A 64 11.46 -4.39 -11.31
N LEU A 65 12.37 -3.45 -11.18
CA LEU A 65 13.82 -3.70 -11.14
C LEU A 65 14.31 -3.85 -9.70
N SER A 66 15.46 -4.48 -9.52
CA SER A 66 16.08 -4.63 -8.19
C SER A 66 16.35 -3.30 -7.51
N ASP A 67 16.68 -2.25 -8.28
CA ASP A 67 16.95 -0.90 -7.79
C ASP A 67 15.68 -0.18 -7.28
N ASP A 68 14.49 -0.67 -7.69
CA ASP A 68 13.21 -0.16 -7.21
C ASP A 68 12.78 -0.80 -5.88
N VAL A 69 13.66 -1.60 -5.26
CA VAL A 69 13.35 -2.33 -4.03
C VAL A 69 14.33 -1.97 -2.93
N THR A 70 13.80 -1.58 -1.79
CA THR A 70 14.57 -1.35 -0.56
C THR A 70 14.10 -2.30 0.54
N ARG A 71 15.03 -2.87 1.28
CA ARG A 71 14.76 -3.76 2.41
C ARG A 71 15.30 -3.13 3.69
N ILE A 72 14.43 -2.88 4.67
CA ILE A 72 14.79 -2.23 5.94
C ILE A 72 14.06 -2.87 7.13
N GLY A 73 14.56 -2.60 8.33
CA GLY A 73 13.85 -2.90 9.58
C GLY A 73 12.71 -1.92 9.83
N PHE A 74 11.73 -2.34 10.65
CA PHE A 74 10.58 -1.51 11.00
C PHE A 74 10.97 -0.15 11.59
N THR A 75 11.97 -0.11 12.45
CA THR A 75 12.43 1.14 13.12
C THR A 75 12.99 2.18 12.16
N GLN A 76 13.41 1.78 10.97
CA GLN A 76 13.97 2.66 9.94
C GLN A 76 12.90 3.18 8.98
N ALA A 77 11.70 2.60 8.98
CA ALA A 77 10.68 2.86 7.98
C ALA A 77 10.19 4.33 8.00
N ALA A 78 10.00 4.93 9.18
CA ALA A 78 9.56 6.32 9.28
C ALA A 78 10.59 7.29 8.68
N ALA A 79 11.86 7.16 9.08
CA ALA A 79 12.93 8.04 8.59
C ALA A 79 13.14 7.87 7.07
N TRP A 80 13.04 6.65 6.57
CA TRP A 80 13.14 6.37 5.15
C TRP A 80 11.99 7.04 4.36
N LEU A 81 10.75 6.89 4.81
CA LEU A 81 9.56 7.51 4.19
C LEU A 81 9.63 9.05 4.24
N GLU A 82 10.08 9.63 5.35
CA GLU A 82 10.31 11.08 5.46
C GLU A 82 11.31 11.58 4.40
N GLY A 83 12.39 10.83 4.19
CA GLY A 83 13.40 11.17 3.19
C GLY A 83 12.90 11.02 1.75
N GLN A 84 12.09 10.01 1.48
CA GLN A 84 11.55 9.73 0.15
C GLN A 84 10.36 10.63 -0.22
N ARG A 85 9.56 11.05 0.75
CA ARG A 85 8.36 11.89 0.57
C ARG A 85 7.45 11.37 -0.56
N PRO A 86 6.94 10.13 -0.47
CA PRO A 86 6.06 9.59 -1.49
C PRO A 86 4.76 10.41 -1.59
N ASP A 87 4.19 10.47 -2.79
CA ASP A 87 2.85 11.04 -2.99
C ASP A 87 1.76 10.05 -2.56
N VAL A 88 2.02 8.76 -2.79
CA VAL A 88 1.11 7.66 -2.46
C VAL A 88 1.88 6.53 -1.78
N VAL A 89 1.30 5.97 -0.74
CA VAL A 89 1.75 4.72 -0.09
C VAL A 89 0.70 3.64 -0.29
N LEU A 90 1.11 2.51 -0.86
CA LEU A 90 0.30 1.30 -0.99
C LEU A 90 0.66 0.32 0.14
N LEU A 91 -0.25 0.07 1.06
CA LEU A 91 -0.05 -0.89 2.16
C LEU A 91 -0.48 -2.29 1.71
N ALA A 92 0.48 -3.20 1.61
CA ALA A 92 0.29 -4.57 1.19
C ALA A 92 0.81 -5.53 2.27
N GLY A 93 -0.07 -6.04 3.09
CA GLY A 93 0.33 -6.90 4.20
C GLY A 93 -0.86 -7.49 4.97
N ARG A 94 -0.54 -8.30 5.96
CA ARG A 94 -1.55 -8.81 6.89
C ARG A 94 -2.14 -7.69 7.72
N GLY A 95 -3.35 -7.87 8.22
CA GLY A 95 -4.09 -6.85 8.95
C GLY A 95 -3.28 -6.11 10.03
N PRO A 96 -2.65 -6.80 10.99
CA PRO A 96 -1.85 -6.15 12.03
C PRO A 96 -0.69 -5.32 11.47
N PHE A 97 0.01 -5.80 10.44
CA PHE A 97 1.08 -5.08 9.76
C PHE A 97 0.56 -3.81 9.07
N VAL A 98 -0.54 -3.93 8.30
CA VAL A 98 -1.16 -2.78 7.61
C VAL A 98 -1.60 -1.72 8.62
N ARG A 99 -2.19 -2.12 9.74
CA ARG A 99 -2.57 -1.19 10.81
C ARG A 99 -1.34 -0.47 11.40
N LEU A 100 -0.27 -1.22 11.67
CA LEU A 100 0.96 -0.67 12.23
C LEU A 100 1.59 0.34 11.29
N MET A 101 1.72 -0.02 10.00
CA MET A 101 2.27 0.88 8.97
C MET A 101 1.37 2.07 8.71
N GLY A 102 0.05 1.90 8.70
CA GLY A 102 -0.90 3.01 8.57
C GLY A 102 -0.74 4.05 9.70
N ARG A 103 -0.61 3.58 10.94
CA ARG A 103 -0.33 4.47 12.08
C ARG A 103 1.01 5.19 11.95
N LEU A 104 2.04 4.48 11.48
CA LEU A 104 3.34 5.09 11.24
C LEU A 104 3.25 6.19 10.17
N VAL A 105 2.57 5.92 9.06
CA VAL A 105 2.38 6.90 7.98
C VAL A 105 1.61 8.13 8.45
N ASP A 106 0.65 7.99 9.35
CA ASP A 106 -0.08 9.13 9.93
C ASP A 106 0.81 10.05 10.79
N THR A 107 1.99 9.59 11.22
CA THR A 107 2.95 10.41 11.99
C THR A 107 3.94 11.19 11.13
N LEU A 108 3.97 10.95 9.83
CA LEU A 108 4.90 11.63 8.92
C LEU A 108 4.57 13.12 8.79
N SER A 109 5.62 13.94 8.67
CA SER A 109 5.47 15.40 8.47
C SER A 109 4.74 15.75 7.17
N HIS A 110 4.89 14.90 6.16
CA HIS A 110 4.15 14.94 4.91
C HIS A 110 3.41 13.62 4.73
N ARG A 111 2.13 13.60 5.11
CA ARG A 111 1.31 12.40 4.98
C ARG A 111 0.95 12.16 3.52
N PRO A 112 1.37 11.03 2.93
CA PRO A 112 0.94 10.62 1.59
C PRO A 112 -0.52 10.18 1.57
N VAL A 113 -1.09 10.04 0.39
CA VAL A 113 -2.34 9.30 0.21
C VAL A 113 -2.07 7.82 0.52
N VAL A 114 -2.88 7.23 1.37
CA VAL A 114 -2.73 5.84 1.80
C VAL A 114 -3.74 4.95 1.08
N VAL A 115 -3.24 4.04 0.29
CA VAL A 115 -4.02 3.00 -0.39
C VAL A 115 -3.73 1.66 0.29
N ALA A 116 -4.74 0.87 0.57
CA ALA A 116 -4.56 -0.50 1.03
C ALA A 116 -5.28 -1.46 0.10
N GLY A 117 -4.81 -2.70 0.03
CA GLY A 117 -5.42 -3.71 -0.80
C GLY A 117 -5.56 -5.06 -0.11
N LEU A 118 -6.32 -5.93 -0.74
CA LEU A 118 -6.52 -7.32 -0.36
C LEU A 118 -6.05 -8.20 -1.53
N PRO A 119 -5.04 -9.06 -1.36
CA PRO A 119 -4.48 -9.85 -2.47
C PRO A 119 -5.38 -11.01 -2.92
N GLY A 120 -6.48 -11.25 -2.22
CA GLY A 120 -7.44 -12.30 -2.54
C GLY A 120 -8.87 -11.83 -2.34
N MET A 121 -9.83 -12.57 -2.92
CA MET A 121 -11.25 -12.28 -2.73
C MET A 121 -11.63 -12.34 -1.25
N ALA A 122 -12.34 -11.33 -0.78
CA ALA A 122 -12.75 -11.17 0.61
C ALA A 122 -14.28 -11.11 0.74
N ILE A 123 -14.94 -12.19 0.31
CA ILE A 123 -16.38 -12.37 0.49
C ILE A 123 -16.61 -13.63 1.35
N PRO A 124 -17.36 -13.49 2.44
CA PRO A 124 -17.97 -12.27 2.97
C PRO A 124 -16.94 -11.25 3.49
N ALA A 125 -17.28 -9.95 3.38
CA ALA A 125 -16.42 -8.88 3.92
C ALA A 125 -16.24 -9.06 5.42
N GLN A 126 -14.99 -9.08 5.86
CA GLN A 126 -14.63 -9.33 7.25
C GLN A 126 -14.36 -8.04 8.00
N ARG A 127 -14.93 -7.93 9.20
CA ARG A 127 -14.74 -6.77 10.09
C ARG A 127 -13.26 -6.45 10.30
N GLY A 128 -12.43 -7.45 10.62
CA GLY A 128 -10.99 -7.26 10.83
C GLY A 128 -10.27 -6.72 9.60
N ALA A 129 -10.66 -7.15 8.38
CA ALA A 129 -10.06 -6.64 7.15
C ALA A 129 -10.24 -5.12 7.01
N LEU A 130 -11.42 -4.60 7.38
CA LEU A 130 -11.71 -3.16 7.34
C LEU A 130 -11.09 -2.41 8.51
N GLU A 131 -11.21 -2.93 9.73
CA GLU A 131 -10.67 -2.28 10.94
C GLU A 131 -9.16 -2.11 10.90
N TYR A 132 -8.42 -3.10 10.37
CA TYR A 132 -6.98 -3.00 10.20
C TYR A 132 -6.57 -1.97 9.14
N ARG A 133 -7.46 -1.62 8.22
CA ARG A 133 -7.22 -0.67 7.12
C ARG A 133 -7.87 0.69 7.34
N ARG A 134 -8.32 0.98 8.55
CA ARG A 134 -8.99 2.24 8.89
C ARG A 134 -8.16 3.52 8.66
N HIS A 135 -6.83 3.38 8.56
CA HIS A 135 -5.90 4.46 8.23
C HIS A 135 -5.74 4.70 6.72
N ALA A 136 -6.34 3.84 5.88
CA ALA A 136 -6.30 4.01 4.44
C ALA A 136 -7.32 5.05 3.97
N ASP A 137 -6.93 5.79 2.95
CA ASP A 137 -7.80 6.73 2.24
C ASP A 137 -8.59 6.02 1.13
N LEU A 138 -8.08 4.87 0.67
CA LEU A 138 -8.72 4.03 -0.34
C LEU A 138 -8.42 2.54 -0.08
N LEU A 139 -9.43 1.70 -0.19
CA LEU A 139 -9.32 0.25 -0.18
C LEU A 139 -9.56 -0.31 -1.59
N VAL A 140 -8.53 -0.92 -2.17
CA VAL A 140 -8.62 -1.60 -3.48
C VAL A 140 -9.15 -3.01 -3.27
N VAL A 141 -10.20 -3.33 -4.02
CA VAL A 141 -10.88 -4.64 -4.01
C VAL A 141 -10.92 -5.23 -5.42
N HIS A 142 -11.36 -6.48 -5.56
CA HIS A 142 -11.32 -7.19 -6.86
C HIS A 142 -12.63 -7.12 -7.64
N SER A 143 -13.72 -6.66 -7.01
CA SER A 143 -15.03 -6.67 -7.66
C SER A 143 -15.99 -5.67 -7.04
N HIS A 144 -16.95 -5.21 -7.84
CA HIS A 144 -18.06 -4.40 -7.33
C HIS A 144 -18.90 -5.10 -6.25
N ARG A 145 -18.87 -6.44 -6.19
CA ARG A 145 -19.52 -7.18 -5.12
C ARG A 145 -18.80 -6.98 -3.79
N GLU A 146 -17.46 -7.02 -3.80
CA GLU A 146 -16.65 -6.71 -2.62
C GLU A 146 -16.79 -5.25 -2.20
N GLU A 147 -16.77 -4.33 -3.18
CA GLU A 147 -16.99 -2.91 -2.94
C GLU A 147 -18.27 -2.67 -2.14
N ARG A 148 -19.40 -3.21 -2.62
CA ARG A 148 -20.70 -3.11 -1.91
C ARG A 148 -20.65 -3.76 -0.54
N ALA A 149 -20.06 -4.96 -0.43
CA ALA A 149 -19.97 -5.68 0.84
C ALA A 149 -19.14 -4.94 1.89
N PHE A 150 -18.03 -4.34 1.49
CA PHE A 150 -17.20 -3.54 2.39
C PHE A 150 -17.83 -2.20 2.74
N ALA A 151 -18.50 -1.53 1.80
CA ALA A 151 -19.24 -0.31 2.08
C ALA A 151 -20.37 -0.54 3.10
N GLU A 152 -21.15 -1.60 2.92
CA GLU A 152 -22.22 -1.98 3.84
C GLU A 152 -21.67 -2.35 5.22
N LEU A 153 -20.59 -3.14 5.27
CA LEU A 153 -19.93 -3.49 6.52
C LEU A 153 -19.39 -2.25 7.24
N GLY A 154 -18.71 -1.36 6.50
CA GLY A 154 -18.17 -0.12 7.03
C GLY A 154 -19.23 0.77 7.68
N HIS A 155 -20.38 0.87 7.03
CA HIS A 155 -21.52 1.60 7.57
C HIS A 155 -22.01 1.00 8.90
N ARG A 156 -22.11 -0.33 8.97
CA ARG A 156 -22.58 -1.05 10.19
C ARG A 156 -21.61 -0.92 11.37
N ILE A 157 -20.30 -0.88 11.13
CA ILE A 157 -19.29 -0.84 12.20
C ILE A 157 -18.71 0.55 12.45
N GLY A 158 -19.15 1.58 11.72
CA GLY A 158 -18.65 2.94 11.87
C GLY A 158 -17.21 3.14 11.38
N VAL A 159 -16.73 2.31 10.46
CA VAL A 159 -15.41 2.44 9.81
C VAL A 159 -15.62 2.67 8.33
N GLN A 160 -15.42 3.91 7.89
CA GLN A 160 -15.62 4.28 6.49
C GLN A 160 -14.26 4.44 5.81
N VAL A 161 -13.93 3.51 4.92
CA VAL A 161 -12.82 3.61 3.98
C VAL A 161 -13.42 3.49 2.58
N PRO A 162 -13.25 4.51 1.73
CA PRO A 162 -13.69 4.42 0.33
C PRO A 162 -13.12 3.17 -0.34
N THR A 163 -13.91 2.52 -1.17
CA THR A 163 -13.53 1.31 -1.92
C THR A 163 -13.57 1.57 -3.42
N ALA A 164 -12.63 0.97 -4.15
CA ALA A 164 -12.58 1.01 -5.61
C ALA A 164 -12.10 -0.33 -6.19
#